data_6d325e5b780457d6adac82050209c368
#
_entry.id   6d325e5b780457d6adac82050209c368
#
_cell.length_a   1.000
_cell.length_b   1.000
_cell.length_c   1.000
_cell.angle_alpha   90.00
_cell.angle_beta   90.00
_cell.angle_gamma   90.00
#
_symmetry.space_group_name_H-M   'P 1'
#
loop_
_entity.id
_entity.type
_entity.pdbx_description
1 polymer ?
#
loop_
_entity_poly.entity_id
_entity_poly.type
_entity_poly.pdbx_seq_one_letter_code
_entity_poly.pdbx_strand_id
1 'polypeptide(L)'
;MSRIFPLIILVAGFVFGCEGDYTIYDMHPPETIVVEVPVEVPVEVIVEVPVEVPVHIPGEGGDVWVDSFDQPYTIDGIDIVWLIDKSGSMNQHSQAVVNGIEQMILSLPPAGWRLGITTMAWQNAANTQEFPLVPGDTVQDAWDAYNNTGNHGAEAGFDALYAYLVENSYNQSWLRPAAGLLVVFVSDEEEQSSRDFTSTNAGLLDFINWYGNQRPSVFLASIVNLPAPESLCNNNPHSSHIGQRYLDATNIFGGIVVDICAEDWATGVQEAATQATPHEEWELTYIPIEETLIIFVDSVEMNDLDWAYNFLSNSVEFLVIPPEGAHVEIGYVIDHGPGDDDDSAGDDDDSSSP
;
A
#
# COMPACT_ATOMS: atom_id res chain seq x y z
N MET A 1 42.73 9.58 3.96
CA MET A 1 41.65 9.22 4.90
C MET A 1 40.83 8.11 4.23
N SER A 2 41.04 6.91 4.65
CA SER A 2 40.36 5.74 4.14
C SER A 2 38.94 5.70 4.73
N ARG A 3 37.92 5.62 3.91
CA ARG A 3 36.55 5.42 4.37
C ARG A 3 36.22 3.93 4.21
N ILE A 4 35.99 3.29 5.33
CA ILE A 4 35.54 1.89 5.41
C ILE A 4 34.01 1.93 5.41
N PHE A 5 33.36 1.22 4.49
CA PHE A 5 31.90 1.03 4.48
C PHE A 5 31.59 -0.41 4.91
N PRO A 6 30.67 -0.62 5.84
CA PRO A 6 30.26 -1.97 6.22
C PRO A 6 29.35 -2.61 5.16
N LEU A 7 29.66 -3.85 4.77
CA LEU A 7 28.89 -4.70 3.85
C LEU A 7 27.92 -5.54 4.67
N ILE A 8 26.63 -5.37 4.44
CA ILE A 8 25.60 -6.23 5.02
C ILE A 8 25.53 -7.52 4.20
N ILE A 9 26.00 -8.62 4.75
CA ILE A 9 25.83 -9.95 4.14
C ILE A 9 24.70 -10.65 4.88
N LEU A 10 23.55 -10.77 4.22
CA LEU A 10 22.46 -11.60 4.69
C LEU A 10 22.85 -13.07 4.50
N VAL A 11 23.22 -13.76 5.56
CA VAL A 11 23.41 -15.21 5.55
C VAL A 11 22.12 -15.85 6.04
N ALA A 12 21.24 -16.21 5.11
CA ALA A 12 20.12 -17.07 5.43
C ALA A 12 20.64 -18.49 5.73
N GLY A 13 20.75 -18.81 6.99
CA GLY A 13 21.05 -20.17 7.44
C GLY A 13 19.78 -21.01 7.50
N PHE A 14 19.56 -21.89 6.51
CA PHE A 14 18.53 -22.92 6.65
C PHE A 14 18.99 -23.96 7.66
N VAL A 15 18.36 -24.04 8.81
CA VAL A 15 18.51 -25.16 9.73
C VAL A 15 17.34 -26.11 9.52
N PHE A 16 17.62 -27.27 8.90
CA PHE A 16 16.67 -28.39 8.91
C PHE A 16 16.76 -29.06 10.29
N GLY A 17 15.82 -28.81 11.14
CA GLY A 17 15.61 -29.55 12.39
C GLY A 17 14.41 -30.47 12.23
N CYS A 18 14.61 -31.77 12.43
CA CYS A 18 13.51 -32.72 12.66
C CYS A 18 13.13 -32.67 14.13
N GLU A 19 11.80 -32.73 14.35
CA GLU A 19 11.10 -32.96 15.61
C GLU A 19 10.91 -31.75 16.56
N GLY A 20 9.76 -31.16 16.48
CA GLY A 20 8.88 -30.95 17.65
C GLY A 20 8.99 -29.64 18.41
N ASP A 21 9.97 -28.76 18.17
CA ASP A 21 10.02 -27.46 18.81
C ASP A 21 10.07 -26.36 17.73
N TYR A 22 8.99 -25.61 17.59
CA TYR A 22 8.97 -24.43 16.76
C TYR A 22 9.53 -23.25 17.55
N THR A 23 10.49 -22.57 16.96
CA THR A 23 11.09 -21.39 17.55
C THR A 23 10.66 -20.19 16.73
N ILE A 24 9.91 -19.29 17.27
CA ILE A 24 9.75 -17.94 16.72
C ILE A 24 11.07 -17.23 16.96
N TYR A 25 11.61 -16.61 15.94
CA TYR A 25 12.83 -15.83 16.04
C TYR A 25 12.48 -14.39 16.28
N ASP A 26 12.79 -13.89 17.48
CA ASP A 26 12.79 -12.46 17.77
C ASP A 26 13.94 -11.83 16.95
N MET A 27 13.60 -10.95 16.02
CA MET A 27 14.59 -10.19 15.26
C MET A 27 15.07 -9.02 16.11
N HIS A 28 15.98 -9.29 17.02
CA HIS A 28 16.70 -8.21 17.69
C HIS A 28 17.43 -7.34 16.68
N PRO A 29 17.64 -6.05 16.99
CA PRO A 29 18.43 -5.19 16.13
C PRO A 29 19.78 -5.87 15.87
N PRO A 30 20.21 -5.93 14.60
CA PRO A 30 21.35 -6.73 14.18
C PRO A 30 22.61 -6.32 14.93
N GLU A 31 23.37 -7.32 15.42
CA GLU A 31 24.73 -7.05 15.89
C GLU A 31 25.58 -6.58 14.73
N THR A 32 26.18 -5.41 14.87
CA THR A 32 27.04 -4.84 13.85
C THR A 32 28.36 -5.59 13.80
N ILE A 33 28.55 -6.47 12.80
CA ILE A 33 29.82 -7.10 12.50
C ILE A 33 30.56 -6.26 11.47
N VAL A 34 31.69 -5.70 11.84
CA VAL A 34 32.57 -4.97 10.92
C VAL A 34 33.42 -5.96 10.17
N VAL A 35 33.20 -6.12 8.88
CA VAL A 35 34.01 -6.95 7.99
C VAL A 35 34.86 -6.02 7.12
N GLU A 36 36.18 -6.13 7.26
CA GLU A 36 37.13 -5.44 6.37
C GLU A 36 37.18 -6.16 5.02
N VAL A 37 36.65 -5.53 3.97
CA VAL A 37 36.77 -6.03 2.60
C VAL A 37 37.93 -5.31 1.93
N PRO A 38 38.97 -6.02 1.42
CA PRO A 38 40.05 -5.39 0.68
C PRO A 38 39.55 -4.91 -0.68
N VAL A 39 39.43 -3.62 -0.84
CA VAL A 39 39.20 -2.92 -2.12
C VAL A 39 40.32 -1.90 -2.28
N GLU A 40 40.53 -1.37 -3.48
CA GLU A 40 41.53 -0.31 -3.75
C GLU A 40 41.34 0.94 -2.86
N VAL A 41 40.17 1.09 -2.25
CA VAL A 41 39.89 1.95 -1.10
C VAL A 41 39.22 1.07 -0.04
N PRO A 42 39.80 0.94 1.17
CA PRO A 42 39.16 0.16 2.24
C PRO A 42 37.80 0.79 2.58
N VAL A 43 36.75 0.01 2.38
CA VAL A 43 35.37 0.38 2.70
C VAL A 43 34.96 -0.51 3.87
N GLU A 44 34.68 0.10 5.01
CA GLU A 44 34.04 -0.61 6.12
C GLU A 44 32.60 -0.94 5.72
N VAL A 45 32.28 -2.21 5.68
CA VAL A 45 30.93 -2.69 5.41
C VAL A 45 30.34 -3.15 6.72
N ILE A 46 29.39 -2.40 7.28
CA ILE A 46 28.60 -2.83 8.44
C ILE A 46 27.67 -3.93 7.94
N VAL A 47 27.89 -5.16 8.41
CA VAL A 47 26.96 -6.26 8.22
C VAL A 47 26.04 -6.27 9.43
N GLU A 48 24.84 -5.76 9.25
CA GLU A 48 23.78 -5.98 10.21
C GLU A 48 23.31 -7.43 10.04
N VAL A 49 23.67 -8.29 10.98
CA VAL A 49 23.16 -9.65 11.03
C VAL A 49 21.98 -9.62 11.98
N PRO A 50 20.78 -9.97 11.51
CA PRO A 50 19.65 -10.14 12.42
C PRO A 50 20.02 -11.18 13.46
N VAL A 51 19.99 -10.82 14.73
CA VAL A 51 20.13 -11.78 15.82
C VAL A 51 18.76 -12.37 16.06
N GLU A 52 18.55 -13.57 15.53
CA GLU A 52 17.31 -14.31 15.80
C GLU A 52 17.33 -14.80 17.26
N VAL A 53 16.48 -14.23 18.09
CA VAL A 53 16.24 -14.75 19.46
C VAL A 53 15.10 -15.74 19.36
N PRO A 54 15.33 -17.02 19.72
CA PRO A 54 14.28 -17.99 19.70
C PRO A 54 13.21 -17.67 20.78
N VAL A 55 12.02 -17.32 20.35
CA VAL A 55 10.84 -17.23 21.21
C VAL A 55 10.28 -18.64 21.35
N HIS A 56 10.27 -19.18 22.56
CA HIS A 56 9.73 -20.50 22.82
C HIS A 56 8.19 -20.38 22.89
N ILE A 57 7.49 -20.87 21.85
CA ILE A 57 6.05 -21.03 21.90
C ILE A 57 5.75 -22.38 22.55
N PRO A 58 5.07 -22.41 23.73
CA PRO A 58 4.64 -23.67 24.31
C PRO A 58 3.45 -24.21 23.52
N GLY A 59 3.63 -25.29 22.77
CA GLY A 59 2.54 -25.96 22.07
C GLY A 59 3.05 -27.09 21.17
N GLU A 60 2.28 -28.17 21.10
CA GLU A 60 2.51 -29.26 20.16
C GLU A 60 2.33 -28.73 18.72
N GLY A 61 3.41 -28.70 17.97
CA GLY A 61 3.57 -28.56 16.53
C GLY A 61 2.40 -27.97 15.73
N GLY A 62 2.21 -26.63 15.78
CA GLY A 62 1.31 -25.93 14.88
C GLY A 62 2.09 -25.14 13.82
N ASP A 63 1.46 -24.83 12.68
CA ASP A 63 2.03 -23.96 11.67
C ASP A 63 2.11 -22.52 12.22
N VAL A 64 3.29 -21.91 12.14
CA VAL A 64 3.52 -20.52 12.55
C VAL A 64 3.42 -19.60 11.35
N TRP A 65 2.74 -18.47 11.52
CA TRP A 65 2.62 -17.42 10.53
C TRP A 65 3.05 -16.07 11.10
N VAL A 66 3.53 -15.19 10.23
CA VAL A 66 3.86 -13.80 10.58
C VAL A 66 3.25 -12.90 9.53
N ASP A 67 2.34 -12.03 9.95
CA ASP A 67 1.88 -10.89 9.16
C ASP A 67 2.74 -9.68 9.49
N SER A 68 3.05 -8.85 8.50
CA SER A 68 3.86 -7.66 8.72
C SER A 68 3.43 -6.48 7.87
N PHE A 69 3.64 -5.27 8.39
CA PHE A 69 3.42 -4.02 7.69
C PHE A 69 4.32 -2.92 8.21
N ASP A 70 4.48 -1.85 7.43
CA ASP A 70 5.14 -0.62 7.86
C ASP A 70 4.08 0.45 8.16
N GLN A 71 4.16 1.06 9.35
CA GLN A 71 3.23 2.12 9.73
C GLN A 71 3.48 3.39 8.90
N PRO A 72 2.47 3.93 8.19
CA PRO A 72 2.66 5.11 7.36
C PRO A 72 3.10 6.35 8.15
N TYR A 73 3.87 7.24 7.50
CA TYR A 73 4.18 8.57 8.02
C TYR A 73 3.02 9.52 7.72
N THR A 74 2.08 9.67 8.66
CA THR A 74 0.85 10.43 8.47
C THR A 74 0.48 11.31 9.69
N ILE A 75 1.48 11.75 10.47
CA ILE A 75 1.28 12.59 11.67
C ILE A 75 0.37 13.79 11.40
N ASP A 76 0.65 14.53 10.32
CA ASP A 76 -0.15 15.68 9.92
C ASP A 76 -1.37 15.27 9.05
N GLY A 77 -1.69 13.98 9.03
CA GLY A 77 -2.78 13.40 8.23
C GLY A 77 -2.35 13.12 6.79
N ILE A 78 -3.32 13.07 5.88
CA ILE A 78 -3.11 12.76 4.47
C ILE A 78 -3.68 13.84 3.55
N ASP A 79 -2.89 14.25 2.55
CA ASP A 79 -3.35 15.04 1.42
C ASP A 79 -3.61 14.10 0.24
N ILE A 80 -4.83 14.14 -0.30
CA ILE A 80 -5.30 13.27 -1.38
C ILE A 80 -5.53 14.12 -2.61
N VAL A 81 -5.07 13.67 -3.78
CA VAL A 81 -5.28 14.37 -5.06
C VAL A 81 -5.85 13.40 -6.08
N TRP A 82 -7.08 13.66 -6.52
CA TRP A 82 -7.68 12.97 -7.65
C TRP A 82 -7.39 13.73 -8.93
N LEU A 83 -6.67 13.10 -9.86
CA LEU A 83 -6.44 13.59 -11.21
C LEU A 83 -7.36 12.83 -12.16
N ILE A 84 -8.31 13.55 -12.73
CA ILE A 84 -9.39 12.95 -13.49
C ILE A 84 -9.27 13.38 -14.95
N ASP A 85 -9.21 12.40 -15.83
CA ASP A 85 -9.41 12.63 -17.25
C ASP A 85 -10.84 13.14 -17.48
N LYS A 86 -10.94 14.26 -18.16
CA LYS A 86 -12.22 14.93 -18.52
C LYS A 86 -12.41 14.96 -20.04
N SER A 87 -11.80 14.02 -20.76
CA SER A 87 -12.04 13.80 -22.19
C SER A 87 -13.47 13.35 -22.47
N GLY A 88 -13.85 13.35 -23.74
CA GLY A 88 -15.23 13.01 -24.12
C GLY A 88 -15.59 11.55 -23.84
N SER A 89 -14.63 10.63 -23.87
CA SER A 89 -14.80 9.21 -23.57
C SER A 89 -15.16 8.98 -22.10
N MET A 90 -14.63 9.79 -21.19
CA MET A 90 -14.91 9.72 -19.76
C MET A 90 -16.33 10.13 -19.34
N ASN A 91 -17.15 10.69 -20.23
CA ASN A 91 -18.51 11.10 -19.88
C ASN A 91 -19.38 9.96 -19.30
N GLN A 92 -19.15 8.73 -19.78
CA GLN A 92 -19.86 7.55 -19.30
C GLN A 92 -19.45 7.14 -17.86
N HIS A 93 -18.26 7.54 -17.41
CA HIS A 93 -17.70 7.21 -16.09
C HIS A 93 -17.96 8.31 -15.04
N SER A 94 -18.54 9.44 -15.43
CA SER A 94 -18.73 10.60 -14.52
C SER A 94 -19.42 10.25 -13.21
N GLN A 95 -20.46 9.39 -13.25
CA GLN A 95 -21.13 8.95 -12.03
C GLN A 95 -20.26 8.04 -11.18
N ALA A 96 -19.50 7.12 -11.82
CA ALA A 96 -18.58 6.22 -11.12
C ALA A 96 -17.45 7.00 -10.43
N VAL A 97 -16.93 8.06 -11.08
CA VAL A 97 -15.92 8.95 -10.48
C VAL A 97 -16.43 9.53 -9.16
N VAL A 98 -17.62 10.12 -9.15
CA VAL A 98 -18.13 10.77 -7.93
C VAL A 98 -18.53 9.74 -6.88
N ASN A 99 -19.08 8.60 -7.28
CA ASN A 99 -19.33 7.49 -6.35
C ASN A 99 -18.00 6.98 -5.72
N GLY A 100 -16.93 6.85 -6.52
CA GLY A 100 -15.61 6.47 -6.02
C GLY A 100 -15.07 7.47 -5.00
N ILE A 101 -15.18 8.77 -5.27
CA ILE A 101 -14.78 9.82 -4.32
C ILE A 101 -15.61 9.71 -3.03
N GLU A 102 -16.93 9.51 -3.13
CA GLU A 102 -17.80 9.32 -1.97
C GLU A 102 -17.35 8.11 -1.12
N GLN A 103 -17.10 6.97 -1.77
CA GLN A 103 -16.64 5.76 -1.07
C GLN A 103 -15.29 5.96 -0.40
N MET A 104 -14.36 6.67 -1.03
CA MET A 104 -13.09 7.04 -0.40
C MET A 104 -13.32 7.90 0.84
N ILE A 105 -14.12 8.96 0.75
CA ILE A 105 -14.43 9.85 1.89
C ILE A 105 -15.05 9.08 3.06
N LEU A 106 -15.92 8.11 2.78
CA LEU A 106 -16.54 7.26 3.81
C LEU A 106 -15.57 6.31 4.51
N SER A 107 -14.43 6.03 3.87
CA SER A 107 -13.39 5.13 4.41
C SER A 107 -12.28 5.88 5.13
N LEU A 108 -12.22 7.20 4.98
CA LEU A 108 -11.22 8.03 5.64
C LEU A 108 -11.58 8.26 7.12
N PRO A 109 -10.58 8.48 7.97
CA PRO A 109 -10.82 8.79 9.37
C PRO A 109 -11.63 10.10 9.52
N PRO A 110 -12.28 10.34 10.68
CA PRO A 110 -13.14 11.51 10.88
C PRO A 110 -12.39 12.85 10.87
N ALA A 111 -11.06 12.83 10.80
CA ALA A 111 -10.21 14.01 10.77
C ALA A 111 -8.90 13.74 10.03
N GLY A 112 -8.13 14.78 9.76
CA GLY A 112 -6.73 14.66 9.31
C GLY A 112 -6.54 14.54 7.80
N TRP A 113 -7.58 14.49 6.97
CA TRP A 113 -7.44 14.40 5.51
C TRP A 113 -7.88 15.69 4.79
N ARG A 114 -7.35 15.89 3.58
CA ARG A 114 -7.76 16.88 2.60
C ARG A 114 -7.76 16.24 1.23
N LEU A 115 -8.82 16.43 0.44
CA LEU A 115 -8.98 15.81 -0.87
C LEU A 115 -9.19 16.87 -1.94
N GLY A 116 -8.17 17.09 -2.77
CA GLY A 116 -8.24 17.96 -3.93
C GLY A 116 -8.63 17.20 -5.19
N ILE A 117 -9.38 17.84 -6.08
CA ILE A 117 -9.81 17.29 -7.36
C ILE A 117 -9.31 18.20 -8.48
N THR A 118 -8.66 17.62 -9.50
CA THR A 118 -8.24 18.36 -10.69
C THR A 118 -8.32 17.49 -11.94
N THR A 119 -8.05 18.09 -13.10
CA THR A 119 -8.02 17.35 -14.38
C THR A 119 -6.60 16.93 -14.75
N MET A 120 -6.48 15.98 -15.68
CA MET A 120 -5.21 15.56 -16.28
C MET A 120 -4.65 16.56 -17.30
N ALA A 121 -5.29 17.73 -17.45
CA ALA A 121 -4.75 18.83 -18.25
C ALA A 121 -3.85 19.70 -17.37
N TRP A 122 -2.55 19.71 -17.65
CA TRP A 122 -1.57 20.42 -16.82
C TRP A 122 -1.85 21.93 -16.67
N GLN A 123 -2.40 22.59 -17.70
CA GLN A 123 -2.77 24.02 -17.63
C GLN A 123 -3.89 24.26 -16.61
N ASN A 124 -4.83 23.34 -16.50
CA ASN A 124 -5.89 23.42 -15.50
C ASN A 124 -5.36 23.12 -14.12
N ALA A 125 -4.57 22.05 -13.98
CA ALA A 125 -3.95 21.66 -12.72
C ALA A 125 -3.08 22.80 -12.14
N ALA A 126 -2.32 23.50 -13.00
CA ALA A 126 -1.53 24.68 -12.61
C ALA A 126 -2.36 25.88 -12.13
N ASN A 127 -3.64 25.95 -12.48
CA ASN A 127 -4.51 27.10 -12.20
C ASN A 127 -5.77 26.75 -11.39
N THR A 128 -5.94 25.49 -10.96
CA THR A 128 -7.03 25.10 -10.04
C THR A 128 -6.96 25.92 -8.75
N GLN A 129 -8.07 26.56 -8.36
CA GLN A 129 -8.18 27.38 -7.15
C GLN A 129 -9.34 26.93 -6.25
N GLU A 130 -9.66 25.64 -6.32
CA GLU A 130 -10.65 25.03 -5.44
C GLU A 130 -9.99 24.64 -4.12
N PHE A 131 -10.63 24.97 -3.01
CA PHE A 131 -10.22 24.46 -1.71
C PHE A 131 -10.53 22.94 -1.66
N PRO A 132 -9.67 22.13 -1.07
CA PRO A 132 -9.89 20.68 -1.00
C PRO A 132 -11.14 20.36 -0.15
N LEU A 133 -11.76 19.23 -0.43
CA LEU A 133 -12.73 18.64 0.48
C LEU A 133 -12.05 18.29 1.79
N VAL A 134 -12.78 18.44 2.88
CA VAL A 134 -12.33 18.22 4.26
C VAL A 134 -13.35 17.38 5.03
N PRO A 135 -12.98 16.82 6.20
CA PRO A 135 -13.94 16.11 7.05
C PRO A 135 -15.21 16.92 7.34
N GLY A 136 -16.36 16.32 7.03
CA GLY A 136 -17.68 16.95 7.16
C GLY A 136 -18.28 17.43 5.83
N ASP A 137 -17.52 17.51 4.76
CA ASP A 137 -18.04 17.77 3.42
C ASP A 137 -18.87 16.59 2.92
N THR A 138 -19.80 16.89 2.03
CA THR A 138 -20.81 15.95 1.52
C THR A 138 -20.50 15.47 0.11
N VAL A 139 -21.20 14.46 -0.36
CA VAL A 139 -21.15 14.03 -1.76
C VAL A 139 -21.54 15.16 -2.73
N GLN A 140 -22.39 16.09 -2.30
CA GLN A 140 -22.74 17.25 -3.14
C GLN A 140 -21.55 18.20 -3.31
N ASP A 141 -20.74 18.40 -2.26
CA ASP A 141 -19.51 19.19 -2.35
C ASP A 141 -18.51 18.54 -3.30
N ALA A 142 -18.42 17.19 -3.29
CA ALA A 142 -17.60 16.42 -4.25
C ALA A 142 -18.12 16.59 -5.69
N TRP A 143 -19.43 16.56 -5.92
CA TRP A 143 -20.03 16.84 -7.22
C TRP A 143 -19.71 18.24 -7.72
N ASP A 144 -19.83 19.23 -6.86
CA ASP A 144 -19.57 20.62 -7.20
C ASP A 144 -18.06 20.81 -7.53
N ALA A 145 -17.17 20.26 -6.71
CA ALA A 145 -15.74 20.24 -6.97
C ALA A 145 -15.39 19.56 -8.31
N TYR A 146 -15.94 18.35 -8.56
CA TYR A 146 -15.77 17.64 -9.84
C TYR A 146 -16.26 18.45 -11.05
N ASN A 147 -17.41 19.11 -10.94
CA ASN A 147 -17.96 19.92 -12.03
C ASN A 147 -17.15 21.20 -12.29
N ASN A 148 -16.52 21.76 -11.26
CA ASN A 148 -15.73 22.99 -11.35
C ASN A 148 -14.34 22.76 -11.99
N THR A 149 -13.86 21.51 -12.10
CA THR A 149 -12.52 21.24 -12.66
C THR A 149 -12.34 21.60 -14.14
N GLY A 150 -13.43 21.91 -14.86
CA GLY A 150 -13.41 22.20 -16.30
C GLY A 150 -13.32 20.92 -17.16
N ASN A 151 -13.55 21.09 -18.47
CA ASN A 151 -13.44 20.01 -19.45
C ASN A 151 -12.21 20.22 -20.33
N HIS A 152 -11.33 19.25 -20.37
CA HIS A 152 -10.17 19.23 -21.29
C HIS A 152 -9.83 17.79 -21.66
N GLY A 153 -9.56 17.56 -22.96
CA GLY A 153 -9.19 16.27 -23.50
C GLY A 153 -7.66 16.06 -23.48
N ALA A 154 -7.05 16.17 -22.31
CA ALA A 154 -5.64 15.83 -22.14
C ALA A 154 -5.51 14.74 -21.09
N GLU A 155 -4.84 13.66 -21.43
CA GLU A 155 -4.60 12.49 -20.60
C GLU A 155 -3.14 12.48 -20.11
N ALA A 156 -2.67 13.64 -19.59
CA ALA A 156 -1.29 13.87 -19.15
C ALA A 156 -1.21 13.95 -17.62
N GLY A 157 -1.53 12.84 -16.93
CA GLY A 157 -1.66 12.79 -15.48
C GLY A 157 -0.40 13.15 -14.73
N PHE A 158 0.78 12.70 -15.20
CA PHE A 158 2.05 13.00 -14.54
C PHE A 158 2.41 14.49 -14.64
N ASP A 159 2.23 15.08 -15.83
CA ASP A 159 2.43 16.52 -16.03
C ASP A 159 1.46 17.35 -15.21
N ALA A 160 0.20 16.91 -15.12
CA ALA A 160 -0.84 17.57 -14.34
C ALA A 160 -0.55 17.50 -12.84
N LEU A 161 -0.08 16.35 -12.33
CA LEU A 161 0.32 16.22 -10.94
C LEU A 161 1.47 17.16 -10.59
N TYR A 162 2.51 17.21 -11.45
CA TYR A 162 3.61 18.16 -11.26
C TYR A 162 3.11 19.60 -11.20
N ALA A 163 2.26 19.97 -12.17
CA ALA A 163 1.70 21.32 -12.23
C ALA A 163 0.86 21.66 -10.98
N TYR A 164 0.09 20.69 -10.49
CA TYR A 164 -0.76 20.82 -9.30
C TYR A 164 0.05 21.02 -8.01
N LEU A 165 1.09 20.21 -7.83
CA LEU A 165 1.90 20.22 -6.60
C LEU A 165 2.96 21.33 -6.59
N VAL A 166 3.56 21.64 -7.76
CA VAL A 166 4.77 22.50 -7.84
C VAL A 166 4.48 23.86 -8.43
N GLU A 167 3.67 23.94 -9.51
CA GLU A 167 3.46 25.20 -10.24
C GLU A 167 2.25 25.98 -9.72
N ASN A 168 1.30 25.31 -9.03
CA ASN A 168 0.10 25.93 -8.52
C ASN A 168 0.34 26.55 -7.13
N SER A 169 0.56 27.87 -7.09
CA SER A 169 0.80 28.59 -5.85
C SER A 169 -0.40 28.60 -4.88
N TYR A 170 -1.63 28.44 -5.38
CA TYR A 170 -2.81 28.30 -4.53
C TYR A 170 -2.76 27.00 -3.74
N ASN A 171 -2.47 25.89 -4.41
CA ASN A 171 -2.41 24.58 -3.76
C ASN A 171 -1.28 24.48 -2.74
N GLN A 172 -0.15 25.13 -2.99
CA GLN A 172 0.94 25.23 -2.01
C GLN A 172 0.51 25.88 -0.69
N SER A 173 -0.58 26.64 -0.68
CA SER A 173 -1.10 27.27 0.54
C SER A 173 -1.84 26.30 1.48
N TRP A 174 -2.34 25.18 0.96
CA TRP A 174 -3.10 24.21 1.74
C TRP A 174 -2.46 22.82 1.83
N LEU A 175 -1.62 22.45 0.87
CA LEU A 175 -0.85 21.20 0.93
C LEU A 175 0.10 21.21 2.13
N ARG A 176 0.14 20.12 2.86
CA ARG A 176 0.93 19.96 4.09
C ARG A 176 2.21 19.17 3.82
N PRO A 177 3.39 19.78 3.94
CA PRO A 177 4.66 19.11 3.61
C PRO A 177 4.95 17.85 4.45
N ALA A 178 4.42 17.77 5.67
CA ALA A 178 4.61 16.64 6.56
C ALA A 178 3.51 15.58 6.45
N ALA A 179 2.37 15.89 5.81
CA ALA A 179 1.31 14.91 5.58
C ALA A 179 1.72 13.86 4.55
N GLY A 180 1.19 12.65 4.65
CA GLY A 180 1.24 11.68 3.57
C GLY A 180 0.57 12.21 2.30
N LEU A 181 0.90 11.66 1.15
CA LEU A 181 0.32 12.07 -0.14
C LEU A 181 -0.21 10.85 -0.89
N LEU A 182 -1.54 10.78 -1.05
CA LEU A 182 -2.18 9.81 -1.93
C LEU A 182 -2.58 10.48 -3.25
N VAL A 183 -2.17 9.92 -4.36
CA VAL A 183 -2.60 10.35 -5.70
C VAL A 183 -3.44 9.26 -6.35
N VAL A 184 -4.58 9.65 -6.91
CA VAL A 184 -5.49 8.76 -7.65
C VAL A 184 -5.59 9.24 -9.09
N PHE A 185 -5.07 8.46 -10.03
CA PHE A 185 -5.25 8.69 -11.46
C PHE A 185 -6.51 7.99 -11.96
N VAL A 186 -7.34 8.71 -12.72
CA VAL A 186 -8.57 8.17 -13.30
C VAL A 186 -8.63 8.50 -14.80
N SER A 187 -8.43 7.50 -15.66
CA SER A 187 -8.47 7.67 -17.12
C SER A 187 -8.84 6.37 -17.85
N ASP A 188 -9.60 6.49 -18.93
CA ASP A 188 -9.88 5.38 -19.86
C ASP A 188 -8.87 5.32 -21.03
N GLU A 189 -7.81 6.11 -20.97
CA GLU A 189 -6.74 6.18 -21.98
C GLU A 189 -5.34 6.06 -21.34
N GLU A 190 -4.32 5.91 -22.24
CA GLU A 190 -2.92 5.85 -21.85
C GLU A 190 -2.40 7.23 -21.41
N GLU A 191 -1.45 7.24 -20.50
CA GLU A 191 -0.75 8.42 -20.01
C GLU A 191 0.07 9.09 -21.13
N GLN A 192 -0.17 10.38 -21.39
CA GLN A 192 0.36 11.12 -22.53
C GLN A 192 1.24 12.33 -22.15
N SER A 193 1.77 12.36 -20.95
CA SER A 193 2.67 13.44 -20.52
C SER A 193 3.85 13.59 -21.45
N SER A 194 4.20 14.83 -21.74
CA SER A 194 5.23 15.21 -22.73
C SER A 194 6.30 16.14 -22.18
N ARG A 195 6.25 16.47 -20.90
CA ARG A 195 7.29 17.31 -20.26
C ARG A 195 8.57 16.51 -20.05
N ASP A 196 9.70 17.22 -19.97
CA ASP A 196 11.05 16.63 -20.01
C ASP A 196 11.27 15.49 -19.01
N PHE A 197 10.65 15.53 -17.82
CA PHE A 197 10.82 14.49 -16.82
C PHE A 197 9.83 13.31 -16.97
N THR A 198 8.77 13.43 -17.79
CA THR A 198 7.70 12.43 -17.93
C THR A 198 7.54 11.84 -19.33
N SER A 199 8.20 12.38 -20.34
CA SER A 199 7.86 12.16 -21.77
C SER A 199 8.40 10.88 -22.44
N THR A 200 9.17 10.05 -21.73
CA THR A 200 9.80 8.84 -22.26
C THR A 200 9.73 7.70 -21.23
N ASN A 201 10.20 6.48 -21.59
CA ASN A 201 10.39 5.44 -20.57
C ASN A 201 11.36 5.89 -19.46
N ALA A 202 12.37 6.70 -19.81
CA ALA A 202 13.17 7.39 -18.82
C ALA A 202 12.32 8.39 -18.02
N GLY A 203 11.34 9.03 -18.66
CA GLY A 203 10.37 9.91 -18.02
C GLY A 203 9.51 9.23 -16.95
N LEU A 204 9.13 7.96 -17.13
CA LEU A 204 8.42 7.20 -16.09
C LEU A 204 9.30 7.02 -14.85
N LEU A 205 10.56 6.64 -15.02
CA LEU A 205 11.50 6.50 -13.88
C LEU A 205 11.79 7.86 -13.22
N ASP A 206 11.90 8.92 -14.01
CA ASP A 206 12.09 10.28 -13.48
C ASP A 206 10.85 10.72 -12.68
N PHE A 207 9.63 10.41 -13.17
CA PHE A 207 8.39 10.64 -12.44
C PHE A 207 8.37 9.87 -11.12
N ILE A 208 8.69 8.58 -11.14
CA ILE A 208 8.72 7.73 -9.95
C ILE A 208 9.69 8.28 -8.90
N ASN A 209 10.92 8.63 -9.33
CA ASN A 209 11.92 9.21 -8.44
C ASN A 209 11.47 10.58 -7.91
N TRP A 210 10.87 11.41 -8.74
CA TRP A 210 10.35 12.70 -8.31
C TRP A 210 9.20 12.54 -7.32
N TYR A 211 8.21 11.70 -7.65
CA TYR A 211 7.03 11.50 -6.82
C TYR A 211 7.39 10.88 -5.47
N GLY A 212 8.24 9.86 -5.45
CA GLY A 212 8.72 9.22 -4.22
C GLY A 212 9.42 10.14 -3.23
N ASN A 213 9.86 11.33 -3.69
CA ASN A 213 10.53 12.33 -2.85
C ASN A 213 9.62 13.51 -2.46
N GLN A 214 8.30 13.45 -2.78
CA GLN A 214 7.42 14.59 -2.48
C GLN A 214 7.03 14.66 -1.01
N ARG A 215 6.92 13.52 -0.34
CA ARG A 215 6.51 13.40 1.06
C ARG A 215 7.26 12.24 1.73
N PRO A 216 7.28 12.18 3.06
CA PRO A 216 7.80 11.00 3.78
C PRO A 216 7.06 9.72 3.41
N SER A 217 5.74 9.77 3.25
CA SER A 217 4.93 8.68 2.68
C SER A 217 4.17 9.16 1.46
N VAL A 218 4.29 8.39 0.37
CA VAL A 218 3.56 8.61 -0.88
C VAL A 218 2.84 7.33 -1.29
N PHE A 219 1.60 7.47 -1.72
CA PHE A 219 0.74 6.38 -2.15
C PHE A 219 0.17 6.70 -3.52
N LEU A 220 0.03 5.68 -4.35
CA LEU A 220 -0.51 5.84 -5.69
C LEU A 220 -1.66 4.85 -5.90
N ALA A 221 -2.75 5.33 -6.48
CA ALA A 221 -3.81 4.47 -6.98
C ALA A 221 -4.13 4.83 -8.43
N SER A 222 -4.59 3.86 -9.21
CA SER A 222 -5.00 4.07 -10.60
C SER A 222 -6.32 3.37 -10.89
N ILE A 223 -7.26 4.13 -11.43
CA ILE A 223 -8.54 3.64 -11.94
C ILE A 223 -8.46 3.76 -13.45
N VAL A 224 -8.07 2.69 -14.12
CA VAL A 224 -7.70 2.71 -15.54
C VAL A 224 -8.15 1.45 -16.27
N ASN A 225 -8.09 1.46 -17.59
CA ASN A 225 -8.32 0.25 -18.38
C ASN A 225 -7.14 -0.71 -18.23
N LEU A 226 -7.44 -1.96 -17.89
CA LEU A 226 -6.45 -3.01 -17.67
C LEU A 226 -6.08 -3.73 -18.96
N PRO A 227 -4.92 -4.42 -19.01
CA PRO A 227 -4.62 -5.35 -20.11
C PRO A 227 -5.56 -6.57 -20.09
N ALA A 228 -5.79 -7.18 -21.24
CA ALA A 228 -6.52 -8.45 -21.31
C ALA A 228 -5.64 -9.58 -20.67
N PRO A 229 -6.22 -10.57 -19.99
CA PRO A 229 -7.64 -10.85 -19.86
C PRO A 229 -8.34 -10.14 -18.69
N GLU A 230 -7.63 -9.37 -17.87
CA GLU A 230 -8.13 -8.76 -16.62
C GLU A 230 -9.17 -7.65 -16.90
N SER A 231 -9.05 -6.97 -18.05
CA SER A 231 -9.95 -5.87 -18.40
C SER A 231 -11.41 -6.28 -18.52
N LEU A 232 -12.28 -5.56 -17.84
CA LEU A 232 -13.73 -5.63 -17.97
C LEU A 232 -14.25 -4.75 -19.12
N CYS A 233 -13.39 -3.95 -19.75
CA CYS A 233 -13.72 -3.03 -20.85
C CYS A 233 -13.91 -3.71 -22.22
N ASN A 234 -13.88 -5.02 -22.32
CA ASN A 234 -13.81 -5.80 -23.57
C ASN A 234 -14.86 -5.48 -24.64
N ASN A 235 -15.92 -4.75 -24.29
CA ASN A 235 -16.99 -4.37 -25.23
C ASN A 235 -17.19 -2.85 -25.30
N ASN A 236 -16.32 -2.07 -24.68
CA ASN A 236 -16.44 -0.62 -24.67
C ASN A 236 -15.56 0.01 -25.76
N PRO A 237 -16.13 0.56 -26.85
CA PRO A 237 -15.35 1.13 -27.95
C PRO A 237 -14.59 2.41 -27.56
N HIS A 238 -14.90 2.98 -26.39
CA HIS A 238 -14.24 4.20 -25.87
C HIS A 238 -13.12 3.91 -24.90
N SER A 239 -12.97 2.70 -24.41
CA SER A 239 -11.89 2.28 -23.52
C SER A 239 -10.93 1.34 -24.26
N SER A 240 -10.35 1.82 -25.35
CA SER A 240 -9.49 1.00 -26.24
C SER A 240 -8.02 1.06 -25.84
N HIS A 241 -7.62 1.96 -24.98
CA HIS A 241 -6.24 2.16 -24.58
C HIS A 241 -6.03 1.67 -23.15
N ILE A 242 -4.99 0.87 -22.97
CA ILE A 242 -4.56 0.41 -21.64
C ILE A 242 -3.79 1.55 -20.99
N GLY A 243 -4.07 1.85 -19.73
CA GLY A 243 -3.32 2.84 -18.94
C GLY A 243 -2.00 2.28 -18.40
N GLN A 244 -1.13 1.76 -19.30
CA GLN A 244 0.05 0.98 -18.92
C GLN A 244 1.02 1.77 -18.05
N ARG A 245 1.27 3.03 -18.34
CA ARG A 245 2.20 3.86 -17.55
C ARG A 245 1.65 4.19 -16.17
N TYR A 246 0.33 4.34 -16.03
CA TYR A 246 -0.31 4.47 -14.73
C TYR A 246 -0.18 3.18 -13.92
N LEU A 247 -0.42 2.00 -14.57
CA LEU A 247 -0.25 0.69 -13.95
C LEU A 247 1.19 0.48 -13.48
N ASP A 248 2.16 0.75 -14.35
CA ASP A 248 3.59 0.58 -14.02
C ASP A 248 3.99 1.46 -12.82
N ALA A 249 3.56 2.73 -12.82
CA ALA A 249 3.83 3.62 -11.70
C ALA A 249 3.16 3.13 -10.41
N THR A 250 1.88 2.78 -10.46
CA THR A 250 1.13 2.32 -9.29
C THR A 250 1.72 1.05 -8.69
N ASN A 251 2.08 0.07 -9.52
CA ASN A 251 2.70 -1.17 -9.07
C ASN A 251 4.07 -0.97 -8.41
N ILE A 252 4.86 0.01 -8.86
CA ILE A 252 6.15 0.32 -8.23
C ILE A 252 5.99 0.85 -6.81
N PHE A 253 4.91 1.59 -6.55
CA PHE A 253 4.58 2.07 -5.20
C PHE A 253 3.76 1.06 -4.39
N GLY A 254 3.52 -0.15 -4.89
CA GLY A 254 2.67 -1.16 -4.23
C GLY A 254 1.22 -0.69 -4.05
N GLY A 255 0.77 0.20 -4.93
CA GLY A 255 -0.52 0.86 -4.80
C GLY A 255 -1.68 0.05 -5.40
N ILE A 256 -2.87 0.61 -5.31
CA ILE A 256 -4.11 -0.06 -5.68
C ILE A 256 -4.50 0.26 -7.13
N VAL A 257 -4.85 -0.79 -7.86
CA VAL A 257 -5.32 -0.70 -9.24
C VAL A 257 -6.78 -1.14 -9.33
N VAL A 258 -7.62 -0.32 -9.96
CA VAL A 258 -9.04 -0.60 -10.21
C VAL A 258 -9.30 -0.58 -11.71
N ASP A 259 -10.05 -1.56 -12.22
CA ASP A 259 -10.52 -1.50 -13.61
C ASP A 259 -11.59 -0.42 -13.75
N ILE A 260 -11.37 0.53 -14.66
CA ILE A 260 -12.31 1.65 -14.88
C ILE A 260 -13.69 1.16 -15.37
N CYS A 261 -13.78 -0.02 -15.95
CA CYS A 261 -15.01 -0.65 -16.39
C CYS A 261 -15.67 -1.54 -15.34
N ALA A 262 -15.12 -1.62 -14.13
CA ALA A 262 -15.81 -2.28 -13.03
C ALA A 262 -17.13 -1.56 -12.73
N GLU A 263 -18.16 -2.32 -12.37
CA GLU A 263 -19.45 -1.77 -11.99
C GLU A 263 -19.37 -0.94 -10.70
N ASP A 264 -18.44 -1.30 -9.82
CA ASP A 264 -18.20 -0.67 -8.53
C ASP A 264 -16.70 -0.53 -8.28
N TRP A 265 -16.27 0.66 -7.86
CA TRP A 265 -14.90 0.98 -7.49
C TRP A 265 -14.66 0.98 -5.97
N ALA A 266 -15.74 0.76 -5.19
CA ALA A 266 -15.73 0.96 -3.73
C ALA A 266 -14.58 0.22 -3.05
N THR A 267 -14.44 -1.08 -3.28
CA THR A 267 -13.40 -1.89 -2.63
C THR A 267 -12.00 -1.32 -2.89
N GLY A 268 -11.65 -1.06 -4.15
CA GLY A 268 -10.31 -0.57 -4.47
C GLY A 268 -10.03 0.85 -3.94
N VAL A 269 -11.00 1.76 -3.98
CA VAL A 269 -10.79 3.11 -3.43
C VAL A 269 -10.75 3.11 -1.90
N GLN A 270 -11.45 2.19 -1.25
CA GLN A 270 -11.39 1.97 0.19
C GLN A 270 -10.01 1.41 0.59
N GLU A 271 -9.50 0.42 -0.13
CA GLU A 271 -8.16 -0.11 0.06
C GLU A 271 -7.09 0.98 -0.10
N ALA A 272 -7.19 1.82 -1.14
CA ALA A 272 -6.26 2.93 -1.35
C ALA A 272 -6.29 3.95 -0.20
N ALA A 273 -7.47 4.25 0.35
CA ALA A 273 -7.61 5.10 1.53
C ALA A 273 -6.97 4.46 2.77
N THR A 274 -7.21 3.16 2.97
CA THR A 274 -6.67 2.40 4.10
C THR A 274 -5.15 2.32 4.07
N GLN A 275 -4.54 2.06 2.90
CA GLN A 275 -3.08 2.08 2.76
C GLN A 275 -2.43 3.41 3.17
N ALA A 276 -3.16 4.50 2.98
CA ALA A 276 -2.65 5.85 3.17
C ALA A 276 -2.93 6.42 4.57
N THR A 277 -3.61 5.67 5.42
CA THR A 277 -3.94 6.08 6.81
C THR A 277 -3.18 5.22 7.83
N PRO A 278 -2.95 5.74 9.05
CA PRO A 278 -2.34 4.92 10.10
C PRO A 278 -3.15 3.64 10.32
N HIS A 279 -2.45 2.53 10.45
CA HIS A 279 -3.08 1.26 10.75
C HIS A 279 -3.40 1.20 12.24
N GLU A 280 -4.68 1.43 12.58
CA GLU A 280 -5.24 1.26 13.93
C GLU A 280 -5.72 -0.18 14.15
N GLU A 281 -5.93 -0.93 13.06
CA GLU A 281 -6.35 -2.32 13.02
C GLU A 281 -5.64 -3.03 11.86
N TRP A 282 -5.29 -4.31 12.04
CA TRP A 282 -4.67 -5.13 11.01
C TRP A 282 -5.34 -6.50 10.92
N GLU A 283 -5.92 -6.82 9.76
CA GLU A 283 -6.54 -8.11 9.49
C GLU A 283 -5.46 -9.20 9.32
N LEU A 284 -5.62 -10.31 10.03
CA LEU A 284 -4.68 -11.42 9.98
C LEU A 284 -4.97 -12.33 8.78
N THR A 285 -3.91 -12.84 8.15
CA THR A 285 -4.02 -13.76 7.01
C THR A 285 -4.72 -15.08 7.38
N TYR A 286 -4.46 -15.58 8.58
CA TYR A 286 -5.07 -16.82 9.11
C TYR A 286 -5.70 -16.58 10.48
N ILE A 287 -6.62 -17.48 10.88
CA ILE A 287 -7.17 -17.45 12.23
C ILE A 287 -6.08 -17.91 13.22
N PRO A 288 -5.74 -17.12 14.24
CA PRO A 288 -4.71 -17.49 15.20
C PRO A 288 -5.24 -18.37 16.33
N ILE A 289 -4.37 -19.15 16.95
CA ILE A 289 -4.57 -19.56 18.33
C ILE A 289 -4.27 -18.33 19.19
N GLU A 290 -5.30 -17.70 19.76
CA GLU A 290 -5.23 -16.35 20.37
C GLU A 290 -4.08 -16.20 21.40
N GLU A 291 -3.85 -17.22 22.22
CA GLU A 291 -2.81 -17.18 23.26
C GLU A 291 -1.37 -17.21 22.69
N THR A 292 -1.23 -17.40 21.39
CA THR A 292 0.07 -17.43 20.71
C THR A 292 0.40 -16.13 19.99
N LEU A 293 -0.55 -15.18 19.97
CA LEU A 293 -0.32 -13.87 19.35
C LEU A 293 0.80 -13.13 20.06
N ILE A 294 1.75 -12.63 19.30
CA ILE A 294 2.84 -11.81 19.77
C ILE A 294 3.12 -10.71 18.73
N ILE A 295 3.32 -9.50 19.17
CA ILE A 295 3.51 -8.34 18.31
C ILE A 295 4.85 -7.69 18.58
N PHE A 296 5.60 -7.41 17.52
CA PHE A 296 6.84 -6.66 17.57
C PHE A 296 6.69 -5.35 16.78
N VAL A 297 7.21 -4.27 17.35
CA VAL A 297 7.33 -2.95 16.74
C VAL A 297 8.80 -2.58 16.70
N ASP A 298 9.39 -2.45 15.52
CA ASP A 298 10.84 -2.26 15.34
C ASP A 298 11.67 -3.28 16.13
N SER A 299 11.27 -4.56 16.07
CA SER A 299 11.87 -5.69 16.78
C SER A 299 11.79 -5.60 18.32
N VAL A 300 10.92 -4.75 18.86
CA VAL A 300 10.63 -4.68 20.31
C VAL A 300 9.23 -5.21 20.55
N GLU A 301 9.12 -6.21 21.43
CA GLU A 301 7.81 -6.78 21.79
C GLU A 301 6.88 -5.71 22.37
N MET A 302 5.67 -5.62 21.78
CA MET A 302 4.62 -4.72 22.23
C MET A 302 3.94 -5.29 23.48
N ASN A 303 3.55 -4.42 24.41
CA ASN A 303 2.89 -4.88 25.64
C ASN A 303 1.47 -5.38 25.32
N ASP A 304 1.05 -6.52 25.90
CA ASP A 304 -0.27 -7.13 25.70
C ASP A 304 -1.45 -6.22 26.10
N LEU A 305 -1.21 -5.14 26.84
CA LEU A 305 -2.24 -4.16 27.19
C LEU A 305 -2.43 -3.06 26.15
N ASP A 306 -1.54 -3.00 25.15
CA ASP A 306 -1.52 -1.95 24.14
C ASP A 306 -2.20 -2.37 22.82
N TRP A 307 -2.71 -3.62 22.76
CA TRP A 307 -3.45 -4.17 21.64
C TRP A 307 -4.54 -5.15 22.10
N ALA A 308 -5.42 -5.54 21.20
CA ALA A 308 -6.45 -6.55 21.43
C ALA A 308 -6.73 -7.35 20.15
N TYR A 309 -7.02 -8.63 20.29
CA TYR A 309 -7.49 -9.44 19.17
C TYR A 309 -9.02 -9.36 19.04
N ASN A 310 -9.49 -9.04 17.85
CA ASN A 310 -10.90 -9.04 17.49
C ASN A 310 -11.24 -10.32 16.73
N PHE A 311 -11.85 -11.28 17.40
CA PHE A 311 -12.24 -12.57 16.81
C PHE A 311 -13.24 -12.43 15.64
N LEU A 312 -14.11 -11.38 15.66
CA LEU A 312 -15.17 -11.24 14.64
C LEU A 312 -14.62 -10.77 13.30
N SER A 313 -13.61 -9.91 13.31
CA SER A 313 -12.94 -9.38 12.12
C SER A 313 -11.64 -10.13 11.80
N ASN A 314 -11.22 -11.07 12.65
CA ASN A 314 -9.91 -11.73 12.57
C ASN A 314 -8.77 -10.73 12.46
N SER A 315 -8.74 -9.75 13.34
CA SER A 315 -7.80 -8.64 13.30
C SER A 315 -7.18 -8.33 14.66
N VAL A 316 -6.05 -7.64 14.63
CA VAL A 316 -5.44 -7.02 15.82
C VAL A 316 -5.81 -5.54 15.81
N GLU A 317 -6.43 -5.07 16.88
CA GLU A 317 -6.73 -3.66 17.15
C GLU A 317 -5.61 -3.07 18.03
N PHE A 318 -4.98 -1.98 17.59
CA PHE A 318 -3.93 -1.30 18.33
C PHE A 318 -4.54 -0.24 19.25
N LEU A 319 -4.57 -0.51 20.56
CA LEU A 319 -5.00 0.45 21.58
C LEU A 319 -3.97 1.56 21.77
N VAL A 320 -2.70 1.25 21.48
CA VAL A 320 -1.61 2.21 21.29
C VAL A 320 -1.10 2.04 19.88
N ILE A 321 -1.39 3.02 19.02
CA ILE A 321 -1.00 2.96 17.60
C ILE A 321 0.54 2.91 17.51
N PRO A 322 1.13 1.96 16.74
CA PRO A 322 2.57 1.92 16.52
C PRO A 322 3.10 3.24 15.95
N PRO A 323 4.32 3.66 16.31
CA PRO A 323 4.91 4.89 15.79
C PRO A 323 4.99 4.89 14.26
N GLU A 324 4.92 6.08 13.67
CA GLU A 324 5.10 6.26 12.24
C GLU A 324 6.43 5.75 11.74
N GLY A 325 6.39 5.05 10.59
CA GLY A 325 7.54 4.40 9.98
C GLY A 325 8.04 3.17 10.73
N ALA A 326 7.37 2.77 11.82
CA ALA A 326 7.73 1.55 12.51
C ALA A 326 7.37 0.32 11.67
N HIS A 327 8.25 -0.67 11.67
CA HIS A 327 7.96 -2.00 11.13
C HIS A 327 7.24 -2.82 12.20
N VAL A 328 6.06 -3.33 11.85
CA VAL A 328 5.21 -4.13 12.74
C VAL A 328 5.17 -5.56 12.23
N GLU A 329 5.39 -6.51 13.12
CA GLU A 329 5.31 -7.95 12.86
C GLU A 329 4.34 -8.58 13.86
N ILE A 330 3.40 -9.39 13.38
CA ILE A 330 2.40 -10.11 14.17
C ILE A 330 2.60 -11.59 13.96
N GLY A 331 3.22 -12.26 14.93
CA GLY A 331 3.46 -13.70 14.92
C GLY A 331 2.37 -14.48 15.64
N TYR A 332 1.97 -15.62 15.10
CA TYR A 332 0.98 -16.50 15.73
C TYR A 332 1.04 -17.92 15.18
N VAL A 333 0.46 -18.87 15.94
CA VAL A 333 0.20 -20.23 15.48
C VAL A 333 -1.18 -20.26 14.83
N ILE A 334 -1.28 -20.88 13.64
CA ILE A 334 -2.55 -20.99 12.90
C ILE A 334 -3.48 -21.98 13.61
N ASP A 335 -4.74 -21.57 13.83
CA ASP A 335 -5.80 -22.46 14.26
C ASP A 335 -6.41 -23.18 13.04
N HIS A 336 -6.10 -24.45 12.86
CA HIS A 336 -6.70 -25.29 11.82
C HIS A 336 -8.12 -25.77 12.16
N GLY A 337 -8.65 -25.36 13.32
CA GLY A 337 -9.91 -25.90 13.83
C GLY A 337 -9.79 -27.36 14.33
N PRO A 338 -10.86 -27.96 14.82
CA PRO A 338 -10.87 -29.36 15.18
C PRO A 338 -10.65 -30.17 13.89
N GLY A 339 -9.49 -30.83 13.78
CA GLY A 339 -9.13 -31.63 12.62
C GLY A 339 -10.24 -32.61 12.30
N ASP A 340 -10.60 -32.70 11.03
CA ASP A 340 -11.28 -33.87 10.50
C ASP A 340 -10.30 -35.06 10.63
N ASP A 341 -10.30 -35.71 11.81
CA ASP A 341 -9.60 -36.99 12.05
C ASP A 341 -10.25 -38.06 11.19
N ASP A 342 -10.24 -37.89 9.88
CA ASP A 342 -10.65 -38.88 8.90
C ASP A 342 -9.49 -39.85 8.60
N ASP A 343 -8.75 -40.24 9.66
CA ASP A 343 -7.97 -41.48 9.66
C ASP A 343 -8.91 -42.67 9.71
N SER A 344 -9.75 -42.81 8.67
CA SER A 344 -10.35 -44.11 8.35
C SER A 344 -9.21 -45.01 7.88
N ALA A 345 -8.53 -45.62 8.84
CA ALA A 345 -7.69 -46.77 8.64
C ALA A 345 -8.50 -47.78 7.84
N GLY A 346 -8.16 -47.92 6.58
CA GLY A 346 -8.67 -49.02 5.76
C GLY A 346 -8.32 -50.33 6.41
N ASP A 347 -9.29 -50.97 7.02
CA ASP A 347 -9.24 -52.39 7.35
C ASP A 347 -9.22 -53.17 6.02
N ASP A 348 -8.01 -53.42 5.54
CA ASP A 348 -7.73 -54.46 4.56
C ASP A 348 -7.99 -55.83 5.22
N ASP A 349 -9.26 -56.24 5.27
CA ASP A 349 -9.61 -57.59 5.66
C ASP A 349 -9.42 -58.52 4.43
N ASP A 350 -8.16 -58.98 4.28
CA ASP A 350 -7.78 -60.05 3.37
C ASP A 350 -8.25 -61.38 3.93
N SER A 351 -9.47 -61.78 3.59
CA SER A 351 -9.94 -63.14 3.81
C SER A 351 -10.00 -63.94 2.50
N SER A 352 -8.83 -64.36 2.09
CA SER A 352 -8.68 -65.55 1.21
C SER A 352 -8.97 -66.80 1.98
N SER A 353 -9.91 -67.62 1.54
CA SER A 353 -9.87 -69.11 1.53
C SER A 353 -11.26 -69.79 1.40
N PRO A 354 -11.37 -71.01 0.87
CA PRO A 354 -10.46 -71.77 -0.01
C PRO A 354 -11.10 -72.07 -1.37
#